data_adfdfc4874e1cd52c3d191d99b38eb4a
#
_entry.id   adfdfc4874e1cd52c3d191d99b38eb4a
#
_cell.length_a   1.000
_cell.length_b   1.000
_cell.length_c   1.000
_cell.angle_alpha   90.00
_cell.angle_beta   90.00
_cell.angle_gamma   90.00
#
_symmetry.space_group_name_H-M   'P 1'
#
loop_
_entity.id
_entity.type
_entity.pdbx_description
1 polymer ?
#
loop_
_entity_poly.entity_id
_entity_poly.type
_entity_poly.pdbx_seq_one_letter_code
_entity_poly.pdbx_strand_id
1 'polypeptide(L)'
;FGVANKFEEAEKQVTKKPKIRIIRLYRVPFMDATGLSNLRSFIRKSQGNGITVIISGPVKSVYEALEKSGFPELVGSDNICADINLALKRAETLLETMRKKA
;
A
#
# COMPACT_ATOMS: atom_id res chain seq x y z
N PHE A 1 -2.19 14.77 0.84
CA PHE A 1 -2.45 13.52 0.12
C PHE A 1 -3.79 12.96 0.54
N GLY A 2 -4.85 13.32 -0.21
CA GLY A 2 -6.24 13.07 0.20
C GLY A 2 -6.65 11.60 0.27
N VAL A 3 -5.98 10.72 -0.47
CA VAL A 3 -6.31 9.29 -0.46
C VAL A 3 -6.01 8.67 0.91
N ALA A 4 -4.90 9.06 1.53
CA ALA A 4 -4.54 8.55 2.84
C ALA A 4 -5.60 8.91 3.90
N ASN A 5 -6.10 10.15 3.87
CA ASN A 5 -7.12 10.59 4.82
C ASN A 5 -8.43 9.82 4.64
N LYS A 6 -8.81 9.56 3.40
CA LYS A 6 -10.03 8.80 3.12
C LYS A 6 -9.95 7.37 3.65
N PHE A 7 -8.78 6.75 3.52
CA PHE A 7 -8.58 5.40 4.06
C PHE A 7 -8.65 5.40 5.58
N GLU A 8 -8.08 6.40 6.24
CA GLU A 8 -8.13 6.50 7.69
C GLU A 8 -9.55 6.67 8.20
N GLU A 9 -10.35 7.49 7.53
CA GLU A 9 -11.76 7.69 7.91
C GLU A 9 -12.56 6.40 7.76
N ALA A 10 -12.36 5.69 6.65
CA ALA A 10 -13.04 4.42 6.43
C ALA A 10 -12.64 3.40 7.50
N GLU A 11 -11.37 3.36 7.87
CA GLU A 11 -10.86 2.45 8.89
C GLU A 11 -11.52 2.70 10.25
N LYS A 12 -11.73 3.96 10.61
CA LYS A 12 -12.37 4.31 11.89
C LYS A 12 -13.81 3.83 11.98
N GLN A 13 -14.47 3.65 10.85
CA GLN A 13 -15.88 3.21 10.79
C GLN A 13 -16.04 1.70 10.78
N VAL A 14 -14.96 0.96 10.64
CA VAL A 14 -14.99 -0.50 10.54
C VAL A 14 -14.65 -1.10 11.89
N THR A 15 -15.50 -2.03 12.36
CA THR A 15 -15.28 -2.72 13.63
C THR A 15 -14.14 -3.73 13.57
N LYS A 16 -13.84 -4.25 12.38
CA LYS A 16 -12.77 -5.22 12.16
C LYS A 16 -11.66 -4.56 11.36
N LYS A 17 -10.42 -4.64 11.86
CA LYS A 17 -9.27 -4.13 11.12
C LYS A 17 -9.01 -4.99 9.89
N PRO A 18 -8.72 -4.39 8.73
CA PRO A 18 -8.31 -5.15 7.56
C PRO A 18 -6.96 -5.81 7.83
N LYS A 19 -6.70 -6.93 7.19
CA LYS A 19 -5.39 -7.58 7.25
C LYS A 19 -4.46 -7.07 6.16
N ILE A 20 -5.04 -6.65 5.04
CA ILE A 20 -4.30 -6.15 3.88
C ILE A 20 -4.96 -4.88 3.39
N ARG A 21 -4.14 -3.93 2.98
CA ARG A 21 -4.58 -2.67 2.38
C ARG A 21 -3.89 -2.49 1.04
N ILE A 22 -4.69 -2.30 -0.01
CA ILE A 22 -4.16 -2.04 -1.34
C ILE A 22 -4.29 -0.55 -1.62
N ILE A 23 -3.16 0.11 -1.89
CA ILE A 23 -3.12 1.52 -2.26
C ILE A 23 -2.97 1.60 -3.78
N ARG A 24 -3.98 2.14 -4.44
CA ARG A 24 -3.98 2.26 -5.90
C ARG A 24 -3.44 3.62 -6.30
N LEU A 25 -2.34 3.62 -7.04
CA LEU A 25 -1.66 4.85 -7.47
C LEU A 25 -1.81 5.13 -8.97
N TYR A 26 -2.66 4.40 -9.67
CA TYR A 26 -2.74 4.48 -11.12
C TYR A 26 -3.15 5.87 -11.66
N ARG A 27 -3.78 6.70 -10.83
CA ARG A 27 -4.18 8.06 -11.22
C ARG A 27 -3.25 9.15 -10.70
N VAL A 28 -2.19 8.78 -10.02
CA VAL A 28 -1.22 9.75 -9.50
C VAL A 28 -0.17 10.00 -10.58
N PRO A 29 -0.15 11.20 -11.18
CA PRO A 29 0.76 11.44 -12.33
C PRO A 29 2.21 11.64 -11.93
N PHE A 30 2.46 12.15 -10.73
CA PHE A 30 3.80 12.30 -10.17
C PHE A 30 3.68 12.36 -8.65
N MET A 31 4.80 12.20 -7.98
CA MET A 31 4.83 12.27 -6.52
C MET A 31 6.07 13.03 -6.07
N ASP A 32 5.86 14.14 -5.36
CA ASP A 32 6.96 14.96 -4.83
C ASP A 32 7.39 14.45 -3.45
N ALA A 33 8.36 15.14 -2.84
CA ALA A 33 8.89 14.75 -1.54
C ALA A 33 7.82 14.73 -0.46
N THR A 34 6.90 15.69 -0.48
CA THR A 34 5.79 15.74 0.48
C THR A 34 4.86 14.56 0.30
N GLY A 35 4.48 14.25 -0.94
CA GLY A 35 3.64 13.09 -1.24
C GLY A 35 4.28 11.79 -0.81
N LEU A 36 5.56 11.62 -1.09
CA LEU A 36 6.32 10.44 -0.67
C LEU A 36 6.36 10.31 0.86
N SER A 37 6.59 11.43 1.55
CA SER A 37 6.62 11.44 3.01
C SER A 37 5.27 11.07 3.60
N ASN A 38 4.19 11.62 3.06
CA ASN A 38 2.83 11.32 3.53
C ASN A 38 2.47 9.85 3.27
N LEU A 39 2.82 9.34 2.11
CA LEU A 39 2.57 7.93 1.78
C LEU A 39 3.36 7.01 2.72
N ARG A 40 4.62 7.33 2.97
CA ARG A 40 5.45 6.56 3.89
C ARG A 40 4.85 6.52 5.30
N SER A 41 4.40 7.66 5.80
CA SER A 41 3.79 7.76 7.12
C SER A 41 2.52 6.93 7.21
N PHE A 42 1.68 7.00 6.19
CA PHE A 42 0.45 6.21 6.13
C PHE A 42 0.75 4.70 6.11
N ILE A 43 1.74 4.29 5.33
CA ILE A 43 2.14 2.89 5.25
C ILE A 43 2.67 2.40 6.60
N ARG A 44 3.56 3.18 7.22
CA ARG A 44 4.11 2.82 8.54
C ARG A 44 3.04 2.70 9.60
N LYS A 45 2.08 3.61 9.59
CA LYS A 45 0.94 3.55 10.51
C LYS A 45 0.12 2.28 10.29
N SER A 46 -0.14 1.95 9.03
CA SER A 46 -0.85 0.72 8.68
C SER A 46 -0.10 -0.52 9.19
N GLN A 47 1.20 -0.56 8.94
CA GLN A 47 2.04 -1.69 9.38
C GLN A 47 2.08 -1.78 10.90
N GLY A 48 2.12 -0.64 11.58
CA GLY A 48 2.06 -0.60 13.04
C GLY A 48 0.76 -1.16 13.63
N ASN A 49 -0.29 -1.15 12.83
CA ASN A 49 -1.59 -1.74 13.17
C ASN A 49 -1.74 -3.18 12.68
N GLY A 50 -0.67 -3.80 12.21
CA GLY A 50 -0.70 -5.18 11.73
C GLY A 50 -1.27 -5.35 10.34
N ILE A 51 -1.35 -4.27 9.56
CA ILE A 51 -1.88 -4.29 8.20
C ILE A 51 -0.73 -4.40 7.21
N THR A 52 -0.80 -5.39 6.31
CA THR A 52 0.15 -5.51 5.21
C THR A 52 -0.30 -4.62 4.07
N VAL A 53 0.63 -3.81 3.56
CA VAL A 53 0.32 -2.85 2.51
C VAL A 53 0.83 -3.33 1.17
N ILE A 54 -0.01 -3.24 0.14
CA ILE A 54 0.34 -3.53 -1.25
C ILE A 54 0.10 -2.24 -2.04
N ILE A 55 1.07 -1.86 -2.89
CA ILE A 55 0.95 -0.72 -3.79
C ILE A 55 0.60 -1.24 -5.17
N SER A 56 -0.42 -0.66 -5.80
CA SER A 56 -0.94 -1.11 -7.08
C SER A 56 -0.85 -0.02 -8.14
N GLY A 57 -0.30 -0.37 -9.30
CA GLY A 57 -0.40 0.39 -10.52
C GLY A 57 0.30 1.75 -10.55
N PRO A 58 1.44 1.95 -9.89
CA PRO A 58 2.12 3.24 -10.03
C PRO A 58 2.57 3.42 -11.48
N VAL A 59 2.33 4.62 -12.03
CA VAL A 59 2.87 4.97 -13.34
C VAL A 59 4.39 5.02 -13.25
N LYS A 60 5.07 4.95 -14.40
CA LYS A 60 6.53 4.80 -14.43
C LYS A 60 7.27 5.82 -13.57
N SER A 61 6.92 7.11 -13.68
CA SER A 61 7.60 8.16 -12.91
C SER A 61 7.39 8.00 -11.40
N VAL A 62 6.19 7.58 -11.00
CA VAL A 62 5.88 7.33 -9.58
C VAL A 62 6.62 6.09 -9.10
N TYR A 63 6.65 5.03 -9.91
CA TYR A 63 7.37 3.82 -9.57
C TYR A 63 8.86 4.10 -9.33
N GLU A 64 9.48 4.89 -10.23
CA GLU A 64 10.89 5.27 -10.08
C GLU A 64 11.13 6.07 -8.80
N ALA A 65 10.21 6.99 -8.46
CA ALA A 65 10.30 7.75 -7.21
C ALA A 65 10.20 6.84 -5.98
N LEU A 66 9.29 5.86 -6.03
CA LEU A 66 9.14 4.88 -4.95
C LEU A 66 10.40 4.05 -4.77
N GLU A 67 11.01 3.59 -5.86
CA GLU A 67 12.25 2.83 -5.81
C GLU A 67 13.37 3.62 -5.17
N LYS A 68 13.57 4.85 -5.63
CA LYS A 68 14.65 5.72 -5.12
C LYS A 68 14.45 6.09 -3.64
N SER A 69 13.21 6.07 -3.19
CA SER A 69 12.87 6.49 -1.81
C SER A 69 12.78 5.32 -0.84
N GLY A 70 13.16 4.12 -1.25
CA GLY A 70 13.22 2.97 -0.36
C GLY A 70 11.89 2.29 -0.08
N PHE A 71 10.89 2.50 -0.92
CA PHE A 71 9.58 1.86 -0.71
C PHE A 71 9.61 0.34 -0.92
N PRO A 72 10.41 -0.23 -1.85
CA PRO A 72 10.53 -1.69 -1.93
C PRO A 72 10.99 -2.32 -0.62
N GLU A 73 11.88 -1.67 0.11
CA GLU A 73 12.33 -2.16 1.42
C GLU A 73 11.26 -1.97 2.48
N LEU A 74 10.45 -0.93 2.36
CA LEU A 74 9.40 -0.63 3.33
C LEU A 74 8.23 -1.61 3.25
N VAL A 75 7.73 -1.89 2.05
CA VAL A 75 6.54 -2.73 1.86
C VAL A 75 6.86 -4.16 1.44
N GLY A 76 8.08 -4.40 0.97
CA GLY A 76 8.46 -5.63 0.29
C GLY A 76 8.31 -5.48 -1.22
N SER A 77 9.35 -5.86 -1.98
CA SER A 77 9.35 -5.65 -3.43
C SER A 77 8.19 -6.37 -4.14
N ASP A 78 7.77 -7.53 -3.61
CA ASP A 78 6.63 -8.28 -4.17
C ASP A 78 5.28 -7.59 -3.91
N ASN A 79 5.26 -6.59 -3.06
CA ASN A 79 4.05 -5.85 -2.71
C ASN A 79 3.91 -4.53 -3.46
N ILE A 80 4.72 -4.32 -4.50
CA ILE A 80 4.53 -3.24 -5.46
C ILE A 80 4.16 -3.91 -6.78
N CYS A 81 2.89 -3.85 -7.14
CA CYS A 81 2.33 -4.59 -8.27
C CYS A 81 2.02 -3.66 -9.43
N ALA A 82 2.17 -4.16 -10.66
CA ALA A 82 1.99 -3.35 -11.86
C ALA A 82 0.54 -2.91 -12.07
N ASP A 83 -0.43 -3.70 -11.61
CA ASP A 83 -1.84 -3.37 -11.76
C ASP A 83 -2.67 -3.98 -10.63
N ILE A 84 -3.96 -3.64 -10.63
CA ILE A 84 -4.87 -4.08 -9.56
C ILE A 84 -5.09 -5.60 -9.57
N ASN A 85 -5.05 -6.22 -10.74
CA ASN A 85 -5.26 -7.68 -10.81
C ASN A 85 -4.11 -8.43 -10.15
N LEU A 86 -2.88 -7.99 -10.38
CA LEU A 86 -1.71 -8.55 -9.73
C LEU A 86 -1.73 -8.26 -8.22
N ALA A 87 -2.17 -7.07 -7.83
CA ALA A 87 -2.27 -6.71 -6.42
C ALA A 87 -3.30 -7.59 -5.69
N LEU A 88 -4.45 -7.84 -6.31
CA LEU A 88 -5.49 -8.71 -5.74
C LEU A 88 -4.98 -10.15 -5.61
N LYS A 89 -4.26 -10.63 -6.62
CA LYS A 89 -3.68 -11.96 -6.58
C LYS A 89 -2.64 -12.08 -5.46
N ARG A 90 -1.81 -11.05 -5.32
CA ARG A 90 -0.84 -10.98 -4.22
C ARG A 90 -1.53 -11.00 -2.86
N ALA A 91 -2.62 -10.24 -2.73
CA ALA A 91 -3.41 -10.20 -1.50
C ALA A 91 -3.97 -11.58 -1.15
N GLU A 92 -4.48 -12.32 -2.14
CA GLU A 92 -4.98 -13.67 -1.92
C GLU A 92 -3.89 -14.58 -1.39
N THR A 93 -2.70 -14.53 -1.99
CA THR A 93 -1.55 -15.31 -1.55
C THR A 93 -1.18 -15.01 -0.10
N LEU A 94 -1.13 -13.72 0.26
CA LEU A 94 -0.81 -13.31 1.61
C LEU A 94 -1.87 -13.75 2.62
N LEU A 95 -3.15 -13.60 2.28
CA LEU A 95 -4.25 -14.00 3.15
C LEU A 95 -4.22 -15.51 3.39
N GLU A 96 -3.92 -16.29 2.38
CA GLU A 96 -3.81 -17.74 2.51
C GLU A 96 -2.66 -18.12 3.44
N THR A 97 -1.51 -17.45 3.29
CA THR A 97 -0.37 -17.67 4.18
C THR A 97 -0.71 -17.33 5.63
N MET A 98 -1.41 -16.23 5.86
CA MET A 98 -1.84 -15.80 7.19
C MET A 98 -2.80 -16.82 7.81
N ARG A 99 -3.73 -17.33 7.02
CA ARG A 99 -4.70 -18.34 7.48
C ARG A 99 -4.01 -19.63 7.89
N LYS A 100 -3.00 -20.06 7.15
CA LYS A 100 -2.26 -21.28 7.46
C LYS A 100 -1.44 -21.17 8.73
N LYS A 101 -1.05 -19.95 9.11
CA LYS A 101 -0.28 -19.71 10.33
C LYS A 101 -1.15 -19.53 11.57
N ALA A 102 -2.43 -19.34 11.39
CA ALA A 102 -3.36 -19.09 12.50
C ALA A 102 -3.75 -20.38 13.28
#